data_1878e0818006412829b458377c5589fb
#
_entry.id   1878e0818006412829b458377c5589fb
#
_cell.length_a   1.000
_cell.length_b   1.000
_cell.length_c   1.000
_cell.angle_alpha   90.00
_cell.angle_beta   90.00
_cell.angle_gamma   90.00
#
_symmetry.space_group_name_H-M   'P 1'
#
loop_
_entity.id
_entity.type
_entity.pdbx_description
1 polymer ?
#
loop_
_entity_poly.entity_id
_entity_poly.type
_entity_poly.pdbx_seq_one_letter_code
_entity_poly.pdbx_strand_id
1 'polypeptide(L)'
;QLLHADRQPFLQNSQTLPTLPRLAQYGHLPEADADALTEAYRFLRDVEHRLQMEHNLQTHTVPEDRASQIRLARLMGFTNAGTFNRTMTKHMTRVRRVFDQVQRTEASEVTRVLPEEISGQEEAWEEILTTHGFRDIDQALPHLREFIEGPVHTHVPAHTSRIALDLTRTLLSHCPQVYHSKKVFPISPLSDPDRVLTRLDSFISAYGSRGMLYEAWFANRALFELLLLTFDRSEFLAETAIQSPDLIDELEVTGQLNRRKDADRILTEMRYGSDDADQSLWLRKYFRAEQMRIGLRDILEINDTETTLDELSALADACLRYAMEVIQRRHRLKKPPFSIIGLGKLGGREVNFGSDLDILFITPGKARNLERAATLAAELISLLSERTDAGMTWETDTRLRPEGRDGLLVNDLAAHEHYYRTRGELWEIQTLSRARYIAGAEKAGCAFENLARRLSNLRSPDLPLAAFSKDWKKKIHEMRRITEVERTPAGLEDLAIKTGAGGLMDTEFIAQTLCLAEGWHEPNTRRALERAGQSRLITKKDASVLAENYSSLQRLELTLRRWSYEGETVPPEDE
;
A
#
# COMPACT_ATOMS: atom_id res chain seq x y z
N GLN A 1 16.91 15.14 5.88
CA GLN A 1 15.49 15.46 5.65
C GLN A 1 14.99 14.75 4.40
N LEU A 2 15.61 14.92 3.23
CA LEU A 2 15.20 14.25 1.98
C LEU A 2 15.21 12.73 2.07
N LEU A 3 16.13 12.14 2.84
CA LEU A 3 16.29 10.69 3.00
C LEU A 3 15.27 10.04 3.95
N HIS A 4 14.65 10.81 4.87
CA HIS A 4 13.84 10.24 5.95
C HIS A 4 12.47 10.92 6.12
N ALA A 5 12.17 11.99 5.38
CA ALA A 5 10.92 12.75 5.56
C ALA A 5 9.67 12.02 5.05
N ASP A 6 9.84 11.05 4.17
CA ASP A 6 8.81 10.14 3.70
C ASP A 6 8.27 9.24 4.82
N ARG A 7 9.19 8.70 5.64
CA ARG A 7 8.87 7.82 6.78
C ARG A 7 8.53 8.57 8.06
N GLN A 8 8.91 9.84 8.14
CA GLN A 8 8.78 10.67 9.34
C GLN A 8 8.20 12.03 8.99
N PRO A 9 6.85 12.17 8.93
CA PRO A 9 6.17 13.39 8.48
C PRO A 9 6.57 14.67 9.24
N PHE A 10 7.01 14.55 10.51
CA PHE A 10 7.50 15.66 11.31
C PHE A 10 8.84 16.24 10.81
N LEU A 11 9.56 15.54 9.92
CA LEU A 11 10.73 16.05 9.22
C LEU A 11 10.35 16.84 7.95
N GLN A 12 9.11 16.79 7.50
CA GLN A 12 8.60 17.58 6.37
C GLN A 12 8.41 19.04 6.77
N ASN A 13 9.52 19.76 6.93
CA ASN A 13 9.51 21.18 7.25
C ASN A 13 10.34 21.93 6.19
N SER A 14 9.77 22.98 5.60
CA SER A 14 10.46 23.83 4.64
C SER A 14 11.60 24.66 5.25
N GLN A 15 11.71 24.72 6.58
CA GLN A 15 12.69 25.54 7.29
C GLN A 15 13.86 24.70 7.79
N THR A 16 15.07 25.03 7.38
CA THR A 16 16.31 24.32 7.73
C THR A 16 16.60 24.34 9.25
N LEU A 17 16.50 25.52 9.89
CA LEU A 17 16.88 25.67 11.30
C LEU A 17 16.05 24.84 12.29
N PRO A 18 14.72 24.74 12.18
CA PRO A 18 13.93 23.88 13.05
C PRO A 18 14.11 22.38 12.78
N THR A 19 14.57 22.04 11.59
CA THR A 19 14.74 20.62 11.19
C THR A 19 16.02 20.01 11.74
N LEU A 20 17.11 20.76 11.84
CA LEU A 20 18.41 20.26 12.34
C LEU A 20 18.34 19.65 13.76
N PRO A 21 17.76 20.32 14.78
CA PRO A 21 17.60 19.73 16.09
C PRO A 21 16.68 18.50 16.10
N ARG A 22 15.65 18.48 15.23
CA ARG A 22 14.77 17.31 15.10
C ARG A 22 15.52 16.09 14.54
N LEU A 23 16.37 16.28 13.53
CA LEU A 23 17.23 15.21 13.02
C LEU A 23 18.12 14.61 14.11
N ALA A 24 18.65 15.45 15.02
CA ALA A 24 19.42 14.98 16.17
C ALA A 24 18.54 14.23 17.19
N GLN A 25 17.38 14.78 17.52
CA GLN A 25 16.44 14.19 18.47
C GLN A 25 16.00 12.78 18.05
N TYR A 26 15.89 12.53 16.75
CA TYR A 26 15.46 11.23 16.19
C TYR A 26 16.64 10.36 15.74
N GLY A 27 17.87 10.72 16.12
CA GLY A 27 19.07 9.88 15.90
C GLY A 27 19.61 9.85 14.46
N HIS A 28 19.11 10.73 13.57
CA HIS A 28 19.59 10.83 12.19
C HIS A 28 20.84 11.68 12.03
N LEU A 29 21.20 12.44 13.05
CA LEU A 29 22.39 13.29 13.07
C LEU A 29 22.92 13.36 14.50
N PRO A 30 24.25 13.29 14.74
CA PRO A 30 24.81 13.59 16.05
C PRO A 30 24.46 15.01 16.52
N GLU A 31 24.13 15.19 17.81
CA GLU A 31 23.72 16.49 18.37
C GLU A 31 24.78 17.57 18.14
N ALA A 32 26.05 17.22 18.32
CA ALA A 32 27.18 18.12 18.07
C ALA A 32 27.29 18.59 16.62
N ASP A 33 26.88 17.74 15.66
CA ASP A 33 26.86 18.10 14.24
C ASP A 33 25.63 18.93 13.88
N ALA A 34 24.46 18.67 14.50
CA ALA A 34 23.26 19.50 14.35
C ALA A 34 23.50 20.94 14.84
N ASP A 35 24.15 21.10 16.01
CA ASP A 35 24.52 22.39 16.54
C ASP A 35 25.53 23.12 15.63
N ALA A 36 26.54 22.40 15.17
CA ALA A 36 27.55 22.93 14.26
C ALA A 36 26.95 23.39 12.92
N LEU A 37 26.01 22.64 12.36
CA LEU A 37 25.29 23.02 11.14
C LEU A 37 24.37 24.22 11.38
N THR A 38 23.74 24.32 12.55
CA THR A 38 22.88 25.44 12.94
C THR A 38 23.68 26.74 13.02
N GLU A 39 24.85 26.69 13.65
CA GLU A 39 25.78 27.85 13.73
C GLU A 39 26.28 28.25 12.33
N ALA A 40 26.72 27.28 11.56
CA ALA A 40 27.21 27.51 10.20
C ALA A 40 26.14 28.10 9.29
N TYR A 41 24.91 27.57 9.34
CA TYR A 41 23.79 28.08 8.55
C TYR A 41 23.47 29.54 8.86
N ARG A 42 23.38 29.89 10.15
CA ARG A 42 23.14 31.28 10.57
C ARG A 42 24.26 32.20 10.09
N PHE A 43 25.51 31.81 10.32
CA PHE A 43 26.65 32.61 9.90
C PHE A 43 26.70 32.82 8.37
N LEU A 44 26.54 31.75 7.59
CA LEU A 44 26.58 31.83 6.12
C LEU A 44 25.40 32.63 5.55
N ARG A 45 24.20 32.50 6.13
CA ARG A 45 23.04 33.34 5.76
C ARG A 45 23.24 34.80 6.07
N ASP A 46 23.88 35.13 7.19
CA ASP A 46 24.23 36.50 7.52
C ASP A 46 25.25 37.09 6.56
N VAL A 47 26.23 36.31 6.11
CA VAL A 47 27.18 36.71 5.05
C VAL A 47 26.45 36.98 3.74
N GLU A 48 25.61 36.05 3.32
CA GLU A 48 24.81 36.18 2.11
C GLU A 48 23.93 37.45 2.11
N HIS A 49 23.17 37.66 3.17
CA HIS A 49 22.31 38.84 3.29
C HIS A 49 23.11 40.16 3.21
N ARG A 50 24.29 40.24 3.84
CA ARG A 50 25.11 41.45 3.78
C ARG A 50 25.70 41.68 2.40
N LEU A 51 26.08 40.61 1.68
CA LEU A 51 26.52 40.70 0.29
C LEU A 51 25.41 41.21 -0.63
N GLN A 52 24.19 40.70 -0.46
CA GLN A 52 23.03 41.13 -1.23
C GLN A 52 22.62 42.57 -0.95
N MET A 53 22.71 43.00 0.32
CA MET A 53 22.39 44.38 0.72
C MET A 53 23.39 45.42 0.19
N GLU A 54 24.67 45.08 0.02
CA GLU A 54 25.70 46.04 -0.41
C GLU A 54 25.50 46.46 -1.89
N HIS A 55 24.99 45.56 -2.75
CA HIS A 55 24.86 45.87 -4.18
C HIS A 55 23.44 45.70 -4.74
N ASN A 56 22.47 45.38 -3.90
CA ASN A 56 21.09 45.01 -4.30
C ASN A 56 21.04 43.98 -5.44
N LEU A 57 22.03 43.08 -5.49
CA LEU A 57 22.20 42.03 -6.49
C LEU A 57 22.09 40.66 -5.82
N GLN A 58 21.45 39.72 -6.49
CA GLN A 58 21.48 38.30 -6.09
C GLN A 58 22.88 37.73 -6.33
N THR A 59 23.79 37.90 -5.37
CA THR A 59 25.14 37.34 -5.41
C THR A 59 25.36 36.34 -4.30
N HIS A 60 26.06 35.27 -4.62
CA HIS A 60 26.47 34.23 -3.69
C HIS A 60 28.00 34.11 -3.59
N THR A 61 28.71 35.05 -4.21
CA THR A 61 30.19 35.03 -4.29
C THR A 61 30.77 36.13 -3.44
N VAL A 62 31.72 35.77 -2.56
CA VAL A 62 32.47 36.73 -1.76
C VAL A 62 33.42 37.50 -2.68
N PRO A 63 33.50 38.86 -2.60
CA PRO A 63 34.39 39.64 -3.46
C PRO A 63 35.86 39.24 -3.30
N GLU A 64 36.61 39.26 -4.38
CA GLU A 64 38.03 38.93 -4.38
C GLU A 64 38.91 40.13 -3.97
N ASP A 65 38.40 41.35 -4.14
CA ASP A 65 39.14 42.56 -3.83
C ASP A 65 39.23 42.80 -2.32
N ARG A 66 40.42 43.22 -1.88
CA ARG A 66 40.76 43.40 -0.45
C ARG A 66 39.91 44.46 0.26
N ALA A 67 39.47 45.50 -0.46
CA ALA A 67 38.70 46.58 0.13
C ALA A 67 37.29 46.12 0.47
N SER A 68 36.62 45.39 -0.45
CA SER A 68 35.31 44.81 -0.23
C SER A 68 35.33 43.71 0.81
N GLN A 69 36.37 42.88 0.88
CA GLN A 69 36.54 41.89 1.96
C GLN A 69 36.64 42.53 3.33
N ILE A 70 37.40 43.65 3.46
CA ILE A 70 37.49 44.40 4.72
C ILE A 70 36.14 45.02 5.12
N ARG A 71 35.38 45.56 4.15
CA ARG A 71 34.02 46.07 4.41
C ARG A 71 33.09 44.97 4.89
N LEU A 72 33.05 43.83 4.18
CA LEU A 72 32.24 42.67 4.54
C LEU A 72 32.61 42.17 5.96
N ALA A 73 33.90 42.01 6.25
CA ALA A 73 34.37 41.62 7.59
C ALA A 73 33.85 42.56 8.69
N ARG A 74 33.90 43.86 8.46
CA ARG A 74 33.36 44.87 9.40
C ARG A 74 31.86 44.79 9.56
N LEU A 75 31.12 44.62 8.46
CA LEU A 75 29.68 44.41 8.48
C LEU A 75 29.27 43.15 9.24
N MET A 76 30.12 42.12 9.24
CA MET A 76 29.97 40.90 10.01
C MET A 76 30.49 41.01 11.45
N GLY A 77 30.96 42.21 11.89
CA GLY A 77 31.46 42.45 13.25
C GLY A 77 32.89 41.98 13.51
N PHE A 78 33.66 41.65 12.47
CA PHE A 78 35.07 41.24 12.61
C PHE A 78 36.02 42.43 12.54
N THR A 79 37.10 42.36 13.31
CA THR A 79 38.14 43.40 13.35
C THR A 79 38.98 43.47 12.06
N ASN A 80 39.12 42.37 11.34
CA ASN A 80 39.86 42.29 10.09
C ASN A 80 39.38 41.15 9.18
N ALA A 81 39.69 41.25 7.87
CA ALA A 81 39.30 40.24 6.86
C ALA A 81 39.92 38.85 7.12
N GLY A 82 41.14 38.77 7.71
CA GLY A 82 41.78 37.49 7.98
C GLY A 82 41.06 36.65 9.04
N THR A 83 40.50 37.29 10.07
CA THR A 83 39.68 36.62 11.10
C THR A 83 38.35 36.19 10.55
N PHE A 84 37.72 37.04 9.74
CA PHE A 84 36.48 36.70 9.03
C PHE A 84 36.67 35.49 8.11
N ASN A 85 37.69 35.52 7.24
CA ASN A 85 37.96 34.43 6.29
C ASN A 85 38.24 33.10 7.01
N ARG A 86 39.01 33.12 8.12
CA ARG A 86 39.24 31.90 8.92
C ARG A 86 37.97 31.35 9.52
N THR A 87 37.09 32.21 10.03
CA THR A 87 35.79 31.80 10.59
C THR A 87 34.88 31.21 9.50
N MET A 88 34.81 31.87 8.34
CA MET A 88 34.05 31.40 7.20
C MET A 88 34.55 30.04 6.73
N THR A 89 35.86 29.86 6.52
CA THR A 89 36.46 28.58 6.15
C THR A 89 36.18 27.50 7.18
N LYS A 90 36.23 27.81 8.47
CA LYS A 90 35.88 26.87 9.54
C LYS A 90 34.46 26.37 9.41
N HIS A 91 33.48 27.26 9.19
CA HIS A 91 32.08 26.86 9.00
C HIS A 91 31.89 26.06 7.72
N MET A 92 32.46 26.50 6.61
CA MET A 92 32.38 25.74 5.32
C MET A 92 32.99 24.35 5.42
N THR A 93 34.17 24.22 6.05
CA THR A 93 34.84 22.92 6.27
C THR A 93 33.98 22.00 7.15
N ARG A 94 33.31 22.57 8.18
CA ARG A 94 32.45 21.80 9.08
C ARG A 94 31.19 21.30 8.37
N VAL A 95 30.55 22.16 7.56
CA VAL A 95 29.41 21.78 6.72
C VAL A 95 29.82 20.69 5.73
N ARG A 96 30.96 20.85 5.06
CA ARG A 96 31.48 19.87 4.09
C ARG A 96 31.77 18.53 4.75
N ARG A 97 32.39 18.54 5.94
CA ARG A 97 32.64 17.30 6.68
C ARG A 97 31.35 16.54 6.99
N VAL A 98 30.32 17.22 7.50
CA VAL A 98 29.04 16.57 7.82
C VAL A 98 28.34 16.10 6.55
N PHE A 99 28.37 16.92 5.49
CA PHE A 99 27.86 16.52 4.18
C PHE A 99 28.54 15.24 3.65
N ASP A 100 29.86 15.21 3.69
CA ASP A 100 30.63 14.04 3.26
C ASP A 100 30.37 12.82 4.18
N GLN A 101 30.13 13.03 5.50
CA GLN A 101 29.75 11.96 6.41
C GLN A 101 28.37 11.40 6.09
N VAL A 102 27.36 12.24 5.86
CA VAL A 102 26.00 11.81 5.49
C VAL A 102 26.03 11.04 4.17
N GLN A 103 26.79 11.51 3.20
CA GLN A 103 26.96 10.77 1.94
C GLN A 103 27.80 9.49 2.10
N ARG A 104 28.80 9.47 2.99
CA ARG A 104 29.61 8.27 3.24
C ARG A 104 28.88 7.21 4.06
N THR A 105 27.89 7.58 4.90
CA THR A 105 27.11 6.61 5.69
C THR A 105 26.22 5.77 4.80
N GLU A 106 25.86 6.25 3.61
CA GLU A 106 25.19 5.45 2.57
C GLU A 106 26.18 4.70 1.66
N ALA A 107 27.46 5.12 1.61
CA ALA A 107 28.47 4.54 0.73
C ALA A 107 29.53 3.69 1.47
N SER A 108 29.45 3.54 2.79
CA SER A 108 30.50 2.84 3.54
C SER A 108 30.16 1.38 3.75
N GLU A 109 30.62 0.59 2.85
CA GLU A 109 31.28 -0.72 2.94
C GLU A 109 31.33 -1.45 1.58
N VAL A 110 30.64 -0.95 0.56
CA VAL A 110 30.68 -1.52 -0.81
C VAL A 110 31.78 -0.87 -1.67
N THR A 111 32.82 -0.30 -1.07
CA THR A 111 33.96 0.22 -1.84
C THR A 111 35.04 -0.87 -2.07
N ARG A 112 34.65 -2.11 -2.33
CA ARG A 112 35.43 -2.95 -3.25
C ARG A 112 35.09 -2.41 -4.63
N VAL A 113 36.14 -2.04 -5.37
CA VAL A 113 36.00 -1.65 -6.79
C VAL A 113 35.34 -2.82 -7.49
N LEU A 114 34.07 -2.65 -7.89
CA LEU A 114 33.41 -3.70 -8.68
C LEU A 114 34.21 -3.91 -9.96
N PRO A 115 34.40 -5.15 -10.38
CA PRO A 115 35.01 -5.42 -11.67
C PRO A 115 34.21 -4.71 -12.78
N GLU A 116 34.90 -4.12 -13.77
CA GLU A 116 34.26 -3.35 -14.84
C GLU A 116 33.51 -4.23 -15.84
N GLU A 117 33.90 -5.50 -15.94
CA GLU A 117 33.31 -6.51 -16.82
C GLU A 117 33.08 -7.80 -16.02
N ILE A 118 32.11 -8.59 -16.43
CA ILE A 118 31.88 -9.93 -15.87
C ILE A 118 32.75 -10.95 -16.63
N SER A 119 32.80 -10.79 -17.94
CA SER A 119 33.57 -11.67 -18.81
C SER A 119 35.05 -11.67 -18.45
N GLY A 120 35.58 -12.83 -18.02
CA GLY A 120 36.95 -13.01 -17.54
C GLY A 120 37.21 -12.65 -16.08
N GLN A 121 36.18 -12.27 -15.32
CA GLN A 121 36.25 -11.98 -13.89
C GLN A 121 35.10 -12.67 -13.12
N GLU A 122 34.64 -13.82 -13.63
CA GLU A 122 33.49 -14.56 -13.11
C GLU A 122 33.65 -14.93 -11.62
N GLU A 123 34.83 -15.45 -11.22
CA GLU A 123 35.09 -15.83 -9.82
C GLU A 123 34.97 -14.64 -8.85
N ALA A 124 35.37 -13.44 -9.27
CA ALA A 124 35.25 -12.25 -8.43
C ALA A 124 33.77 -11.83 -8.26
N TRP A 125 32.97 -11.97 -9.31
CA TRP A 125 31.53 -11.67 -9.26
C TRP A 125 30.75 -12.73 -8.47
N GLU A 126 31.12 -14.01 -8.54
CA GLU A 126 30.55 -15.08 -7.72
C GLU A 126 30.76 -14.80 -6.22
N GLU A 127 31.97 -14.37 -5.81
CA GLU A 127 32.27 -13.96 -4.44
C GLU A 127 31.40 -12.76 -4.01
N ILE A 128 31.25 -11.76 -4.89
CA ILE A 128 30.43 -10.57 -4.63
C ILE A 128 28.96 -10.96 -4.46
N LEU A 129 28.38 -11.74 -5.37
CA LEU A 129 26.99 -12.17 -5.32
C LEU A 129 26.71 -13.00 -4.06
N THR A 130 27.59 -13.98 -3.76
CA THR A 130 27.47 -14.81 -2.54
C THR A 130 27.47 -13.94 -1.27
N THR A 131 28.38 -12.95 -1.21
CA THR A 131 28.46 -12.02 -0.07
C THR A 131 27.22 -11.17 0.08
N HIS A 132 26.49 -10.90 -1.01
CA HIS A 132 25.26 -10.12 -1.04
C HIS A 132 23.98 -10.98 -1.02
N GLY A 133 24.06 -12.22 -0.55
CA GLY A 133 22.91 -13.06 -0.23
C GLY A 133 22.23 -13.73 -1.43
N PHE A 134 22.86 -13.71 -2.61
CA PHE A 134 22.39 -14.51 -3.73
C PHE A 134 22.63 -16.00 -3.44
N ARG A 135 21.63 -16.82 -3.75
CA ARG A 135 21.64 -18.28 -3.48
C ARG A 135 21.86 -19.10 -4.73
N ASP A 136 21.36 -18.63 -5.86
CA ASP A 136 21.47 -19.28 -7.18
C ASP A 136 22.42 -18.49 -8.08
N ILE A 137 23.74 -18.67 -7.85
CA ILE A 137 24.78 -17.96 -8.58
C ILE A 137 24.77 -18.33 -10.07
N ASP A 138 24.42 -19.58 -10.39
CA ASP A 138 24.38 -20.08 -11.77
C ASP A 138 23.32 -19.35 -12.61
N GLN A 139 22.23 -18.90 -12.01
CA GLN A 139 21.22 -18.06 -12.67
C GLN A 139 21.51 -16.56 -12.51
N ALA A 140 21.97 -16.11 -11.35
CA ALA A 140 22.22 -14.69 -11.09
C ALA A 140 23.32 -14.10 -11.96
N LEU A 141 24.42 -14.84 -12.18
CA LEU A 141 25.55 -14.35 -12.95
C LEU A 141 25.23 -14.08 -14.44
N PRO A 142 24.52 -14.96 -15.17
CA PRO A 142 24.00 -14.67 -16.51
C PRO A 142 23.09 -13.44 -16.57
N HIS A 143 22.13 -13.29 -15.66
CA HIS A 143 21.24 -12.12 -15.61
C HIS A 143 22.02 -10.83 -15.34
N LEU A 144 22.97 -10.86 -14.40
CA LEU A 144 23.82 -9.71 -14.13
C LEU A 144 24.73 -9.37 -15.30
N ARG A 145 25.26 -10.37 -16.00
CA ARG A 145 26.04 -10.18 -17.24
C ARG A 145 25.18 -9.49 -18.29
N GLU A 146 23.96 -9.98 -18.52
CA GLU A 146 23.07 -9.35 -19.46
C GLU A 146 22.69 -7.93 -19.05
N PHE A 147 22.54 -7.66 -17.76
CA PHE A 147 22.30 -6.33 -17.22
C PHE A 147 23.45 -5.36 -17.50
N ILE A 148 24.72 -5.77 -17.30
CA ILE A 148 25.90 -4.90 -17.44
C ILE A 148 26.43 -4.86 -18.88
N GLU A 149 26.61 -6.02 -19.51
CA GLU A 149 27.23 -6.16 -20.81
C GLU A 149 26.23 -6.22 -21.97
N GLY A 150 24.96 -6.52 -21.67
CA GLY A 150 23.89 -6.69 -22.65
C GLY A 150 23.82 -8.08 -23.27
N PRO A 151 22.81 -8.33 -24.13
CA PRO A 151 22.67 -9.60 -24.83
C PRO A 151 23.88 -9.88 -25.75
N VAL A 152 24.27 -11.14 -25.84
CA VAL A 152 25.47 -11.62 -26.56
C VAL A 152 25.62 -11.10 -28.00
N HIS A 153 24.50 -10.80 -28.66
CA HIS A 153 24.49 -10.35 -30.06
C HIS A 153 24.22 -8.85 -30.24
N THR A 154 24.21 -8.08 -29.16
CA THR A 154 23.88 -6.65 -29.19
C THR A 154 25.06 -5.84 -28.64
N HIS A 155 25.61 -4.92 -29.44
CA HIS A 155 26.60 -4.01 -28.92
C HIS A 155 25.98 -2.98 -28.00
N VAL A 156 26.41 -2.97 -26.73
CA VAL A 156 26.02 -1.97 -25.74
C VAL A 156 27.08 -0.88 -25.69
N PRO A 157 26.71 0.40 -25.82
CA PRO A 157 27.67 1.50 -25.69
C PRO A 157 28.36 1.50 -24.31
N ALA A 158 29.65 1.81 -24.26
CA ALA A 158 30.39 1.86 -23.00
C ALA A 158 29.79 2.79 -21.93
N HIS A 159 29.08 3.83 -22.34
CA HIS A 159 28.35 4.70 -21.44
C HIS A 159 27.21 3.96 -20.73
N THR A 160 26.43 3.18 -21.47
CA THR A 160 25.30 2.39 -20.93
C THR A 160 25.80 1.31 -19.95
N SER A 161 26.92 0.61 -20.27
CA SER A 161 27.52 -0.36 -19.35
C SER A 161 28.04 0.29 -18.06
N ARG A 162 28.56 1.52 -18.14
CA ARG A 162 28.98 2.28 -16.94
C ARG A 162 27.78 2.64 -16.05
N ILE A 163 26.65 3.06 -16.64
CA ILE A 163 25.41 3.30 -15.90
C ILE A 163 24.93 2.00 -15.27
N ALA A 164 24.95 0.89 -15.99
CA ALA A 164 24.56 -0.42 -15.47
C ALA A 164 25.38 -0.83 -14.24
N LEU A 165 26.71 -0.62 -14.27
CA LEU A 165 27.58 -0.87 -13.11
C LEU A 165 27.21 0.02 -11.90
N ASP A 166 26.83 1.27 -12.15
CA ASP A 166 26.40 2.18 -11.07
C ASP A 166 25.05 1.77 -10.49
N LEU A 167 24.10 1.33 -11.32
CA LEU A 167 22.83 0.74 -10.90
C LEU A 167 23.05 -0.60 -10.16
N THR A 168 24.02 -1.42 -10.58
CA THR A 168 24.41 -2.63 -9.87
C THR A 168 24.92 -2.33 -8.45
N ARG A 169 25.70 -1.25 -8.27
CA ARG A 169 26.07 -0.80 -6.92
C ARG A 169 24.86 -0.47 -6.06
N THR A 170 23.86 0.18 -6.65
CA THR A 170 22.60 0.48 -5.96
C THR A 170 21.86 -0.81 -5.58
N LEU A 171 21.72 -1.77 -6.50
CA LEU A 171 21.11 -3.08 -6.22
C LEU A 171 21.85 -3.78 -5.07
N LEU A 172 23.16 -3.93 -5.15
CA LEU A 172 23.99 -4.61 -4.13
C LEU A 172 23.92 -3.92 -2.76
N SER A 173 23.81 -2.59 -2.73
CA SER A 173 23.64 -1.85 -1.47
C SER A 173 22.33 -2.13 -0.76
N HIS A 174 21.31 -2.63 -1.47
CA HIS A 174 20.01 -3.03 -0.93
C HIS A 174 19.94 -4.53 -0.60
N CYS A 175 20.92 -5.31 -1.03
CA CYS A 175 20.97 -6.75 -0.76
C CYS A 175 21.41 -7.06 0.67
N PRO A 176 20.96 -8.19 1.25
CA PRO A 176 21.47 -8.66 2.54
C PRO A 176 22.95 -8.98 2.46
N GLN A 177 23.74 -8.49 3.42
CA GLN A 177 25.17 -8.82 3.48
C GLN A 177 25.40 -10.00 4.40
N VAL A 178 25.95 -11.06 3.88
CA VAL A 178 26.27 -12.27 4.64
C VAL A 178 27.64 -12.12 5.30
N TYR A 179 27.67 -11.66 6.54
CA TYR A 179 28.89 -11.61 7.35
C TYR A 179 28.93 -12.79 8.35
N HIS A 180 30.10 -13.37 8.53
CA HIS A 180 30.35 -14.46 9.49
C HIS A 180 30.26 -14.04 10.99
N SER A 181 29.84 -12.83 11.31
CA SER A 181 29.73 -12.36 12.70
C SER A 181 28.29 -11.99 13.06
N LYS A 182 27.85 -12.47 14.25
CA LYS A 182 26.52 -12.30 14.87
C LYS A 182 26.14 -10.85 15.21
N LYS A 183 26.38 -9.87 14.34
CA LYS A 183 25.87 -8.50 14.54
C LYS A 183 24.52 -8.37 13.87
N VAL A 184 23.54 -7.89 14.62
CA VAL A 184 22.21 -7.49 14.11
C VAL A 184 22.43 -6.34 13.14
N PHE A 185 22.28 -6.59 11.85
CA PHE A 185 22.34 -5.57 10.80
C PHE A 185 21.02 -4.81 10.72
N PRO A 186 21.05 -3.55 10.27
CA PRO A 186 19.83 -2.90 9.85
C PRO A 186 19.13 -3.79 8.83
N ILE A 187 17.80 -3.90 8.93
CA ILE A 187 16.98 -4.74 8.06
C ILE A 187 17.33 -4.40 6.61
N SER A 188 17.83 -5.40 5.87
CA SER A 188 18.08 -5.23 4.44
C SER A 188 16.78 -4.85 3.74
N PRO A 189 16.79 -3.87 2.82
CA PRO A 189 15.62 -3.54 2.03
C PRO A 189 15.10 -4.72 1.20
N LEU A 190 15.98 -5.55 0.64
CA LEU A 190 15.62 -6.73 -0.17
C LEU A 190 15.71 -8.01 0.67
N SER A 191 14.73 -8.90 0.49
CA SER A 191 14.67 -10.21 1.15
C SER A 191 15.19 -11.33 0.24
N ASP A 192 15.01 -11.21 -1.09
CA ASP A 192 15.34 -12.21 -2.09
C ASP A 192 15.98 -11.56 -3.32
N PRO A 193 17.33 -11.39 -3.32
CA PRO A 193 18.04 -10.77 -4.44
C PRO A 193 17.93 -11.54 -5.75
N ASP A 194 17.85 -12.88 -5.73
CA ASP A 194 17.74 -13.71 -6.92
C ASP A 194 16.44 -13.43 -7.66
N ARG A 195 15.33 -13.39 -6.93
CA ARG A 195 14.01 -13.06 -7.46
C ARG A 195 13.96 -11.64 -8.02
N VAL A 196 14.55 -10.68 -7.30
CA VAL A 196 14.59 -9.28 -7.76
C VAL A 196 15.34 -9.15 -9.06
N LEU A 197 16.50 -9.80 -9.19
CA LEU A 197 17.33 -9.74 -10.41
C LEU A 197 16.62 -10.41 -11.61
N THR A 198 15.96 -11.54 -11.39
CA THR A 198 15.18 -12.23 -12.44
C THR A 198 14.03 -11.36 -12.94
N ARG A 199 13.31 -10.69 -12.02
CA ARG A 199 12.19 -9.79 -12.38
C ARG A 199 12.68 -8.50 -13.05
N LEU A 200 13.85 -8.01 -12.64
CA LEU A 200 14.49 -6.86 -13.26
C LEU A 200 14.84 -7.16 -14.72
N ASP A 201 15.39 -8.33 -15.00
CA ASP A 201 15.68 -8.79 -16.36
C ASP A 201 14.40 -8.89 -17.21
N SER A 202 13.35 -9.49 -16.66
CA SER A 202 12.03 -9.58 -17.32
C SER A 202 11.44 -8.21 -17.62
N PHE A 203 11.57 -7.25 -16.70
CA PHE A 203 11.08 -5.88 -16.87
C PHE A 203 11.85 -5.14 -17.97
N ILE A 204 13.19 -5.26 -18.00
CA ILE A 204 14.05 -4.65 -19.03
C ILE A 204 13.70 -5.20 -20.41
N SER A 205 13.48 -6.51 -20.49
CA SER A 205 13.06 -7.19 -21.72
C SER A 205 11.71 -6.70 -22.23
N ALA A 206 10.76 -6.49 -21.32
CA ALA A 206 9.41 -5.97 -21.64
C ALA A 206 9.44 -4.50 -22.07
N TYR A 207 10.29 -3.66 -21.46
CA TYR A 207 10.43 -2.25 -21.80
C TYR A 207 11.04 -2.04 -23.20
N GLY A 208 11.95 -2.91 -23.62
CA GLY A 208 12.51 -2.98 -24.96
C GLY A 208 13.58 -1.96 -25.30
N SER A 209 13.78 -0.89 -24.53
CA SER A 209 14.81 0.13 -24.75
C SER A 209 15.72 0.31 -23.53
N ARG A 210 16.68 -0.60 -23.39
CA ARG A 210 17.63 -0.68 -22.27
C ARG A 210 18.35 0.66 -22.00
N GLY A 211 18.89 1.30 -23.04
CA GLY A 211 19.63 2.55 -22.88
C GLY A 211 18.78 3.67 -22.28
N MET A 212 17.57 3.88 -22.81
CA MET A 212 16.66 4.91 -22.29
C MET A 212 16.24 4.61 -20.84
N LEU A 213 15.98 3.34 -20.53
CA LEU A 213 15.59 2.91 -19.19
C LEU A 213 16.71 3.16 -18.17
N TYR A 214 17.94 2.80 -18.50
CA TYR A 214 19.09 3.01 -17.62
C TYR A 214 19.39 4.48 -17.38
N GLU A 215 19.29 5.33 -18.41
CA GLU A 215 19.39 6.78 -18.27
C GLU A 215 18.30 7.35 -17.35
N ALA A 216 17.05 6.88 -17.48
CA ALA A 216 15.95 7.29 -16.61
C ALA A 216 16.21 6.90 -15.15
N TRP A 217 16.66 5.67 -14.89
CA TRP A 217 16.98 5.20 -13.55
C TRP A 217 18.23 5.88 -12.95
N PHE A 218 19.21 6.18 -13.78
CA PHE A 218 20.39 6.94 -13.36
C PHE A 218 20.02 8.37 -12.97
N ALA A 219 19.13 9.00 -13.73
CA ALA A 219 18.62 10.33 -13.45
C ALA A 219 17.71 10.36 -12.20
N ASN A 220 16.95 9.29 -11.97
CA ASN A 220 16.04 9.13 -10.84
C ASN A 220 16.27 7.80 -10.12
N ARG A 221 17.25 7.76 -9.21
CA ARG A 221 17.58 6.55 -8.44
C ARG A 221 16.43 6.08 -7.55
N ALA A 222 15.62 7.00 -7.04
CA ALA A 222 14.48 6.63 -6.18
C ALA A 222 13.47 5.77 -6.94
N LEU A 223 13.30 6.01 -8.25
CA LEU A 223 12.46 5.16 -9.10
C LEU A 223 13.02 3.74 -9.24
N PHE A 224 14.33 3.61 -9.44
CA PHE A 224 14.99 2.29 -9.51
C PHE A 224 14.86 1.53 -8.18
N GLU A 225 15.12 2.19 -7.05
CA GLU A 225 14.96 1.61 -5.72
C GLU A 225 13.50 1.18 -5.45
N LEU A 226 12.52 2.00 -5.85
CA LEU A 226 11.10 1.66 -5.75
C LEU A 226 10.77 0.40 -6.56
N LEU A 227 11.34 0.27 -7.76
CA LEU A 227 11.17 -0.91 -8.60
C LEU A 227 11.76 -2.16 -7.95
N LEU A 228 12.98 -2.07 -7.40
CA LEU A 228 13.60 -3.18 -6.67
C LEU A 228 12.75 -3.63 -5.48
N LEU A 229 12.24 -2.69 -4.67
CA LEU A 229 11.34 -2.98 -3.55
C LEU A 229 10.02 -3.60 -4.01
N THR A 230 9.48 -3.16 -5.14
CA THR A 230 8.26 -3.74 -5.72
C THR A 230 8.50 -5.19 -6.12
N PHE A 231 9.62 -5.47 -6.77
CA PHE A 231 10.00 -6.83 -7.19
C PHE A 231 10.27 -7.75 -6.01
N ASP A 232 10.78 -7.23 -4.90
CA ASP A 232 11.01 -8.01 -3.69
C ASP A 232 9.71 -8.32 -2.93
N ARG A 233 8.80 -7.33 -2.80
CA ARG A 233 7.71 -7.35 -1.82
C ARG A 233 6.35 -7.73 -2.36
N SER A 234 6.19 -7.89 -3.69
CA SER A 234 4.89 -8.22 -4.27
C SER A 234 5.02 -8.92 -5.61
N GLU A 235 4.44 -10.12 -5.70
CA GLU A 235 4.43 -10.88 -6.93
C GLU A 235 3.53 -10.23 -7.99
N PHE A 236 2.30 -9.95 -7.64
CA PHE A 236 1.33 -9.38 -8.59
C PHE A 236 1.65 -7.93 -9.01
N LEU A 237 2.25 -7.11 -8.14
CA LEU A 237 2.71 -5.77 -8.53
C LEU A 237 3.91 -5.84 -9.46
N ALA A 238 4.82 -6.80 -9.23
CA ALA A 238 5.93 -7.06 -10.12
C ALA A 238 5.45 -7.51 -11.51
N GLU A 239 4.50 -8.46 -11.58
CA GLU A 239 3.88 -8.88 -12.83
C GLU A 239 3.16 -7.72 -13.54
N THR A 240 2.42 -6.91 -12.78
CA THR A 240 1.74 -5.72 -13.33
C THR A 240 2.74 -4.71 -13.90
N ALA A 241 3.86 -4.48 -13.20
CA ALA A 241 4.92 -3.60 -13.67
C ALA A 241 5.57 -4.13 -14.96
N ILE A 242 5.86 -5.44 -15.02
CA ILE A 242 6.44 -6.08 -16.21
C ILE A 242 5.48 -6.00 -17.41
N GLN A 243 4.16 -6.21 -17.18
CA GLN A 243 3.15 -6.10 -18.24
C GLN A 243 2.86 -4.67 -18.68
N SER A 244 3.12 -3.68 -17.83
CA SER A 244 2.84 -2.26 -18.07
C SER A 244 3.98 -1.40 -17.48
N PRO A 245 5.18 -1.41 -18.12
CA PRO A 245 6.37 -0.77 -17.57
C PRO A 245 6.23 0.73 -17.31
N ASP A 246 5.44 1.43 -18.11
CA ASP A 246 5.25 2.89 -18.00
C ASP A 246 4.47 3.29 -16.74
N LEU A 247 3.80 2.36 -16.10
CA LEU A 247 2.85 2.64 -15.00
C LEU A 247 3.55 3.21 -13.76
N ILE A 248 4.73 2.71 -13.40
CA ILE A 248 5.47 3.17 -12.23
C ILE A 248 6.01 4.58 -12.47
N ASP A 249 6.55 4.83 -13.66
CA ASP A 249 7.06 6.14 -14.07
C ASP A 249 5.94 7.20 -14.03
N GLU A 250 4.75 6.85 -14.54
CA GLU A 250 3.59 7.73 -14.53
C GLU A 250 3.15 8.09 -13.10
N LEU A 251 3.09 7.11 -12.21
CA LEU A 251 2.68 7.32 -10.82
C LEU A 251 3.67 8.21 -10.04
N GLU A 252 4.96 8.07 -10.28
CA GLU A 252 5.99 8.89 -9.65
C GLU A 252 5.97 10.31 -10.19
N VAL A 253 6.08 10.49 -11.51
CA VAL A 253 6.16 11.81 -12.19
C VAL A 253 4.91 12.66 -11.91
N THR A 254 3.73 12.05 -11.85
CA THR A 254 2.47 12.77 -11.58
C THR A 254 2.26 13.08 -10.09
N GLY A 255 3.11 12.58 -9.21
CA GLY A 255 2.99 12.71 -7.75
C GLY A 255 1.74 12.04 -7.18
N GLN A 256 1.17 11.07 -7.89
CA GLN A 256 -0.02 10.32 -7.44
C GLN A 256 0.25 9.46 -6.22
N LEU A 257 1.50 9.02 -6.02
CA LEU A 257 1.92 8.24 -4.84
C LEU A 257 1.65 8.99 -3.52
N ASN A 258 1.74 10.32 -3.51
CA ASN A 258 1.53 11.12 -2.30
C ASN A 258 0.05 11.47 -2.03
N ARG A 259 -0.87 11.01 -2.87
CA ARG A 259 -2.30 11.37 -2.77
C ARG A 259 -3.13 10.19 -2.31
N ARG A 260 -3.79 10.36 -1.15
CA ARG A 260 -4.89 9.48 -0.76
C ARG A 260 -6.12 9.81 -1.59
N LYS A 261 -6.83 8.78 -2.07
CA LYS A 261 -8.08 8.94 -2.82
C LYS A 261 -9.22 8.22 -2.10
N ASP A 262 -10.36 8.89 -2.04
CA ASP A 262 -11.63 8.28 -1.63
C ASP A 262 -12.40 7.74 -2.85
N ALA A 263 -13.50 7.05 -2.61
CA ALA A 263 -14.32 6.44 -3.66
C ALA A 263 -14.88 7.47 -4.66
N ASP A 264 -15.20 8.68 -4.22
CA ASP A 264 -15.78 9.72 -5.08
C ASP A 264 -14.71 10.29 -6.03
N ARG A 265 -13.49 10.45 -5.53
CA ARG A 265 -12.34 10.87 -6.34
C ARG A 265 -11.99 9.81 -7.38
N ILE A 266 -11.88 8.55 -6.98
CA ILE A 266 -11.62 7.41 -7.87
C ILE A 266 -12.71 7.34 -8.94
N LEU A 267 -13.99 7.38 -8.57
CA LEU A 267 -15.10 7.36 -9.51
C LEU A 267 -15.06 8.54 -10.50
N THR A 268 -14.68 9.73 -10.04
CA THR A 268 -14.55 10.90 -10.90
C THR A 268 -13.47 10.68 -11.96
N GLU A 269 -12.33 10.11 -11.58
CA GLU A 269 -11.25 9.80 -12.52
C GLU A 269 -11.64 8.66 -13.48
N MET A 270 -12.35 7.62 -13.00
CA MET A 270 -12.88 6.55 -13.87
C MET A 270 -13.84 7.06 -14.94
N ARG A 271 -14.60 8.13 -14.65
CA ARG A 271 -15.51 8.74 -15.61
C ARG A 271 -14.83 9.41 -16.80
N TYR A 272 -13.52 9.69 -16.74
CA TYR A 272 -12.77 10.18 -17.91
C TYR A 272 -12.77 9.17 -19.06
N GLY A 273 -12.88 7.87 -18.79
CA GLY A 273 -13.06 6.83 -19.80
C GLY A 273 -14.53 6.51 -20.13
N SER A 274 -15.50 7.34 -19.76
CA SER A 274 -16.93 7.07 -20.00
C SER A 274 -17.29 7.01 -21.48
N ASP A 275 -16.53 7.69 -22.33
CA ASP A 275 -16.71 7.71 -23.78
C ASP A 275 -15.81 6.70 -24.51
N ASP A 276 -15.03 5.88 -23.76
CA ASP A 276 -14.22 4.81 -24.34
C ASP A 276 -15.11 3.76 -25.01
N ALA A 277 -14.66 3.27 -26.15
CA ALA A 277 -15.37 2.22 -26.90
C ALA A 277 -15.44 0.91 -26.09
N ASP A 278 -14.40 0.62 -25.29
CA ASP A 278 -14.35 -0.52 -24.38
C ASP A 278 -14.19 -0.08 -22.91
N GLN A 279 -15.34 0.25 -22.31
CA GLN A 279 -15.41 0.65 -20.90
C GLN A 279 -14.97 -0.48 -19.94
N SER A 280 -15.03 -1.73 -20.37
CA SER A 280 -14.58 -2.89 -19.60
C SER A 280 -13.06 -2.94 -19.53
N LEU A 281 -12.39 -2.73 -20.65
CA LEU A 281 -10.93 -2.63 -20.71
C LEU A 281 -10.42 -1.42 -19.92
N TRP A 282 -11.09 -0.27 -20.06
CA TRP A 282 -10.76 0.93 -19.28
C TRP A 282 -10.86 0.68 -17.78
N LEU A 283 -11.95 0.07 -17.31
CA LEU A 283 -12.13 -0.28 -15.90
C LEU A 283 -10.98 -1.13 -15.36
N ARG A 284 -10.55 -2.17 -16.11
CA ARG A 284 -9.45 -3.05 -15.72
C ARG A 284 -8.10 -2.33 -15.68
N LYS A 285 -7.81 -1.50 -16.67
CA LYS A 285 -6.57 -0.70 -16.70
C LYS A 285 -6.52 0.27 -15.53
N TYR A 286 -7.61 1.00 -15.28
CA TYR A 286 -7.70 1.93 -14.16
C TYR A 286 -7.56 1.21 -12.80
N PHE A 287 -8.25 0.08 -12.64
CA PHE A 287 -8.15 -0.75 -11.45
C PHE A 287 -6.70 -1.17 -11.16
N ARG A 288 -5.98 -1.67 -12.17
CA ARG A 288 -4.57 -2.06 -12.03
C ARG A 288 -3.68 -0.88 -11.62
N ALA A 289 -3.88 0.28 -12.23
CA ALA A 289 -3.14 1.49 -11.90
C ALA A 289 -3.37 1.93 -10.44
N GLU A 290 -4.62 1.91 -9.99
CA GLU A 290 -4.94 2.25 -8.59
C GLU A 290 -4.46 1.19 -7.61
N GLN A 291 -4.56 -0.09 -7.95
CA GLN A 291 -4.03 -1.17 -7.13
C GLN A 291 -2.49 -1.06 -6.99
N MET A 292 -1.79 -0.73 -8.09
CA MET A 292 -0.36 -0.42 -8.07
C MET A 292 -0.07 0.77 -7.16
N ARG A 293 -0.79 1.89 -7.31
CA ARG A 293 -0.62 3.08 -6.47
C ARG A 293 -0.79 2.76 -4.98
N ILE A 294 -1.86 2.06 -4.60
CA ILE A 294 -2.13 1.69 -3.21
C ILE A 294 -1.05 0.74 -2.69
N GLY A 295 -0.64 -0.25 -3.49
CA GLY A 295 0.39 -1.21 -3.12
C GLY A 295 1.77 -0.58 -2.93
N LEU A 296 2.16 0.36 -3.80
CA LEU A 296 3.40 1.12 -3.65
C LEU A 296 3.38 2.01 -2.40
N ARG A 297 2.25 2.64 -2.07
CA ARG A 297 2.08 3.42 -0.85
C ARG A 297 2.23 2.56 0.41
N ASP A 298 1.75 1.32 0.37
CA ASP A 298 1.91 0.36 1.45
C ASP A 298 3.37 -0.16 1.55
N ILE A 299 4.02 -0.46 0.42
CA ILE A 299 5.44 -0.87 0.36
C ILE A 299 6.36 0.22 0.92
N LEU A 300 6.09 1.47 0.60
CA LEU A 300 6.83 2.65 1.08
C LEU A 300 6.43 3.10 2.50
N GLU A 301 5.50 2.39 3.15
CA GLU A 301 5.00 2.72 4.49
C GLU A 301 4.42 4.15 4.59
N ILE A 302 3.94 4.70 3.47
CA ILE A 302 3.20 5.98 3.43
C ILE A 302 1.85 5.84 4.13
N ASN A 303 1.24 4.65 3.99
CA ASN A 303 -0.01 4.28 4.63
C ASN A 303 0.26 3.40 5.85
N ASP A 304 -0.57 3.52 6.87
CA ASP A 304 -0.77 2.44 7.83
C ASP A 304 -1.75 1.39 7.27
N THR A 305 -1.87 0.27 7.97
CA THR A 305 -2.74 -0.85 7.55
C THR A 305 -4.20 -0.42 7.37
N GLU A 306 -4.73 0.37 8.29
CA GLU A 306 -6.13 0.85 8.21
C GLU A 306 -6.36 1.72 6.98
N THR A 307 -5.44 2.61 6.68
CA THR A 307 -5.50 3.47 5.49
C THR A 307 -5.42 2.65 4.20
N THR A 308 -4.55 1.64 4.14
CA THR A 308 -4.45 0.76 2.95
C THR A 308 -5.74 -0.02 2.71
N LEU A 309 -6.34 -0.61 3.76
CA LEU A 309 -7.61 -1.33 3.66
C LEU A 309 -8.78 -0.39 3.29
N ASP A 310 -8.77 0.85 3.81
CA ASP A 310 -9.77 1.86 3.45
C ASP A 310 -9.63 2.33 1.99
N GLU A 311 -8.41 2.53 1.47
CA GLU A 311 -8.18 2.87 0.05
C GLU A 311 -8.59 1.71 -0.88
N LEU A 312 -8.31 0.45 -0.53
CA LEU A 312 -8.77 -0.73 -1.27
C LEU A 312 -10.30 -0.84 -1.26
N SER A 313 -10.93 -0.56 -0.12
CA SER A 313 -12.39 -0.52 -0.01
C SER A 313 -13.00 0.62 -0.82
N ALA A 314 -12.33 1.78 -0.87
CA ALA A 314 -12.74 2.91 -1.70
C ALA A 314 -12.64 2.58 -3.20
N LEU A 315 -11.60 1.85 -3.60
CA LEU A 315 -11.45 1.34 -4.96
C LEU A 315 -12.57 0.36 -5.33
N ALA A 316 -12.91 -0.57 -4.43
CA ALA A 316 -14.02 -1.51 -4.62
C ALA A 316 -15.37 -0.79 -4.75
N ASP A 317 -15.65 0.17 -3.86
CA ASP A 317 -16.85 1.01 -3.93
C ASP A 317 -16.94 1.76 -5.27
N ALA A 318 -15.85 2.36 -5.73
CA ALA A 318 -15.80 3.10 -6.98
C ALA A 318 -15.99 2.18 -8.20
N CYS A 319 -15.38 0.98 -8.21
CA CYS A 319 -15.57 -0.01 -9.27
C CYS A 319 -17.03 -0.47 -9.39
N LEU A 320 -17.69 -0.75 -8.25
CA LEU A 320 -19.10 -1.14 -8.22
C LEU A 320 -20.02 -0.01 -8.70
N ARG A 321 -19.74 1.24 -8.31
CA ARG A 321 -20.48 2.42 -8.78
C ARG A 321 -20.29 2.66 -10.27
N TYR A 322 -19.05 2.56 -10.77
CA TYR A 322 -18.75 2.70 -12.19
C TYR A 322 -19.40 1.59 -13.03
N ALA A 323 -19.31 0.34 -12.57
CA ALA A 323 -19.98 -0.79 -13.23
C ALA A 323 -21.50 -0.57 -13.32
N MET A 324 -22.14 -0.05 -12.27
CA MET A 324 -23.55 0.35 -12.30
C MET A 324 -23.83 1.41 -13.37
N GLU A 325 -22.96 2.43 -13.48
CA GLU A 325 -23.10 3.48 -14.50
C GLU A 325 -22.93 2.91 -15.92
N VAL A 326 -22.00 1.97 -16.12
CA VAL A 326 -21.81 1.26 -17.40
C VAL A 326 -23.07 0.52 -17.79
N ILE A 327 -23.67 -0.26 -16.88
CA ILE A 327 -24.93 -0.97 -17.11
C ILE A 327 -26.06 0.00 -17.46
N GLN A 328 -26.17 1.10 -16.71
CA GLN A 328 -27.19 2.11 -17.02
C GLN A 328 -27.04 2.73 -18.41
N ARG A 329 -25.83 3.04 -18.83
CA ARG A 329 -25.54 3.60 -20.19
C ARG A 329 -25.84 2.58 -21.28
N ARG A 330 -25.33 1.33 -21.16
CA ARG A 330 -25.55 0.26 -22.15
C ARG A 330 -27.02 -0.02 -22.40
N HIS A 331 -27.83 -0.03 -21.33
CA HIS A 331 -29.25 -0.32 -21.40
C HIS A 331 -30.15 0.92 -21.41
N ARG A 332 -29.58 2.14 -21.52
CA ARG A 332 -30.29 3.44 -21.54
C ARG A 332 -31.28 3.60 -20.38
N LEU A 333 -30.89 3.15 -19.19
CA LEU A 333 -31.70 3.19 -18.00
C LEU A 333 -31.66 4.59 -17.35
N LYS A 334 -32.82 5.19 -17.10
CA LYS A 334 -32.92 6.49 -16.42
C LYS A 334 -32.67 6.40 -14.91
N LYS A 335 -32.85 5.19 -14.33
CA LYS A 335 -32.70 4.93 -12.90
C LYS A 335 -31.97 3.60 -12.71
N PRO A 336 -31.19 3.44 -11.64
CA PRO A 336 -30.57 2.16 -11.32
C PRO A 336 -31.62 1.06 -11.14
N PRO A 337 -31.40 -0.14 -11.71
CA PRO A 337 -32.35 -1.25 -11.65
C PRO A 337 -32.41 -1.92 -10.27
N PHE A 338 -31.36 -1.79 -9.49
CA PHE A 338 -31.18 -2.35 -8.14
C PHE A 338 -30.21 -1.51 -7.32
N SER A 339 -30.11 -1.83 -6.04
CA SER A 339 -29.08 -1.37 -5.12
C SER A 339 -28.07 -2.48 -4.89
N ILE A 340 -26.81 -2.13 -4.66
CA ILE A 340 -25.73 -3.03 -4.26
C ILE A 340 -25.47 -2.79 -2.78
N ILE A 341 -25.55 -3.85 -1.99
CA ILE A 341 -25.21 -3.88 -0.57
C ILE A 341 -23.93 -4.68 -0.39
N GLY A 342 -22.92 -4.09 0.21
CA GLY A 342 -21.71 -4.77 0.63
C GLY A 342 -21.88 -5.43 1.99
N LEU A 343 -21.37 -6.63 2.12
CA LEU A 343 -21.27 -7.42 3.35
C LEU A 343 -19.81 -7.73 3.67
N GLY A 344 -19.55 -8.54 4.66
CA GLY A 344 -18.23 -9.04 4.98
C GLY A 344 -17.17 -7.93 5.10
N LYS A 345 -16.01 -8.11 4.49
CA LYS A 345 -14.91 -7.13 4.46
C LYS A 345 -15.30 -5.84 3.72
N LEU A 346 -16.08 -5.95 2.64
CA LEU A 346 -16.57 -4.80 1.88
C LEU A 346 -17.51 -3.93 2.72
N GLY A 347 -18.44 -4.55 3.44
CA GLY A 347 -19.32 -3.84 4.37
C GLY A 347 -18.54 -3.09 5.45
N GLY A 348 -17.54 -3.73 6.04
CA GLY A 348 -16.69 -3.19 7.11
C GLY A 348 -15.64 -2.19 6.67
N ARG A 349 -15.45 -1.96 5.37
CA ARG A 349 -14.31 -1.20 4.80
C ARG A 349 -12.95 -1.80 5.20
N GLU A 350 -12.86 -3.12 5.14
CA GLU A 350 -11.69 -3.92 5.49
C GLU A 350 -11.23 -4.80 4.31
N VAL A 351 -11.49 -4.36 3.07
CA VAL A 351 -11.09 -5.06 1.83
C VAL A 351 -9.58 -5.11 1.73
N ASN A 352 -9.04 -6.30 1.44
CA ASN A 352 -7.61 -6.55 1.28
C ASN A 352 -7.29 -6.91 -0.19
N PHE A 353 -6.01 -6.97 -0.54
CA PHE A 353 -5.59 -7.50 -1.85
C PHE A 353 -6.15 -8.91 -2.06
N GLY A 354 -6.64 -9.20 -3.26
CA GLY A 354 -7.22 -10.51 -3.59
C GLY A 354 -8.46 -10.91 -2.78
N SER A 355 -9.13 -9.97 -2.09
CA SER A 355 -10.40 -10.25 -1.42
C SER A 355 -11.54 -10.35 -2.43
N ASP A 356 -12.47 -11.30 -2.21
CA ASP A 356 -13.75 -11.30 -2.88
C ASP A 356 -14.64 -10.17 -2.34
N LEU A 357 -15.54 -9.68 -3.17
CA LEU A 357 -16.56 -8.72 -2.77
C LEU A 357 -17.87 -9.44 -2.44
N ASP A 358 -18.21 -9.52 -1.16
CA ASP A 358 -19.48 -10.03 -0.69
C ASP A 358 -20.58 -9.01 -0.97
N ILE A 359 -21.50 -9.30 -1.91
CA ILE A 359 -22.54 -8.36 -2.34
C ILE A 359 -23.92 -8.98 -2.42
N LEU A 360 -24.95 -8.13 -2.14
CA LEU A 360 -26.36 -8.44 -2.37
C LEU A 360 -26.98 -7.41 -3.32
N PHE A 361 -28.00 -7.84 -4.05
CA PHE A 361 -28.77 -7.00 -4.96
C PHE A 361 -30.22 -6.84 -4.51
N ILE A 362 -30.65 -5.59 -4.29
CA ILE A 362 -31.99 -5.23 -3.82
C ILE A 362 -32.70 -4.41 -4.90
N THR A 363 -33.76 -4.92 -5.48
CA THR A 363 -34.54 -4.13 -6.45
C THR A 363 -35.59 -3.24 -5.77
N PRO A 364 -35.75 -1.98 -6.22
CA PRO A 364 -36.89 -1.14 -5.78
C PRO A 364 -38.21 -1.53 -6.44
N GLY A 365 -38.17 -2.43 -7.43
CA GLY A 365 -39.33 -2.84 -8.24
C GLY A 365 -40.12 -4.00 -7.62
N LYS A 366 -41.35 -4.18 -8.10
CA LYS A 366 -42.17 -5.35 -7.77
C LYS A 366 -41.73 -6.56 -8.60
N ALA A 367 -42.15 -7.76 -8.21
CA ALA A 367 -41.79 -9.07 -8.77
C ALA A 367 -41.73 -9.17 -10.32
N ARG A 368 -42.50 -8.35 -11.06
CA ARG A 368 -42.51 -8.37 -12.53
C ARG A 368 -41.17 -8.01 -13.21
N ASN A 369 -40.23 -7.37 -12.49
CA ASN A 369 -38.97 -6.89 -13.04
C ASN A 369 -37.76 -7.66 -12.48
N LEU A 370 -37.96 -8.70 -11.67
CA LEU A 370 -36.89 -9.46 -11.02
C LEU A 370 -35.97 -10.14 -12.05
N GLU A 371 -36.54 -10.79 -13.05
CA GLU A 371 -35.77 -11.47 -14.08
C GLU A 371 -34.85 -10.53 -14.87
N ARG A 372 -35.39 -9.37 -15.28
CA ARG A 372 -34.58 -8.34 -15.93
C ARG A 372 -33.51 -7.78 -14.99
N ALA A 373 -33.84 -7.53 -13.74
CA ALA A 373 -32.87 -7.05 -12.75
C ALA A 373 -31.78 -8.09 -12.51
N ALA A 374 -32.11 -9.39 -12.46
CA ALA A 374 -31.15 -10.48 -12.32
C ALA A 374 -30.21 -10.57 -13.53
N THR A 375 -30.71 -10.42 -14.75
CA THR A 375 -29.89 -10.37 -15.97
C THR A 375 -28.88 -9.21 -15.92
N LEU A 376 -29.33 -8.01 -15.52
CA LEU A 376 -28.45 -6.83 -15.40
C LEU A 376 -27.44 -6.99 -14.25
N ALA A 377 -27.81 -7.65 -13.16
CA ALA A 377 -26.90 -7.95 -12.06
C ALA A 377 -25.83 -8.96 -12.47
N ALA A 378 -26.22 -9.99 -13.23
CA ALA A 378 -25.27 -10.96 -13.79
C ALA A 378 -24.30 -10.30 -14.76
N GLU A 379 -24.74 -9.36 -15.60
CA GLU A 379 -23.88 -8.57 -16.48
C GLU A 379 -22.90 -7.70 -15.67
N LEU A 380 -23.33 -7.08 -14.58
CA LEU A 380 -22.47 -6.32 -13.69
C LEU A 380 -21.40 -7.20 -13.05
N ILE A 381 -21.76 -8.38 -12.57
CA ILE A 381 -20.83 -9.39 -12.04
C ILE A 381 -19.80 -9.76 -13.11
N SER A 382 -20.24 -10.08 -14.34
CA SER A 382 -19.35 -10.43 -15.46
C SER A 382 -18.39 -9.29 -15.77
N LEU A 383 -18.85 -8.04 -15.76
CA LEU A 383 -18.00 -6.85 -15.99
C LEU A 383 -16.83 -6.77 -15.00
N LEU A 384 -17.04 -7.17 -13.74
CA LEU A 384 -16.02 -7.12 -12.69
C LEU A 384 -15.16 -8.38 -12.66
N SER A 385 -15.76 -9.57 -12.78
CA SER A 385 -15.13 -10.87 -12.47
C SER A 385 -14.64 -11.63 -13.69
N GLU A 386 -14.96 -11.20 -14.92
CA GLU A 386 -14.49 -11.86 -16.13
C GLU A 386 -12.99 -11.70 -16.30
N ARG A 387 -12.27 -12.82 -16.45
CA ARG A 387 -10.83 -12.85 -16.74
C ARG A 387 -10.59 -12.63 -18.23
N THR A 388 -9.81 -11.62 -18.55
CA THR A 388 -9.38 -11.26 -19.90
C THR A 388 -7.86 -11.14 -19.96
N ASP A 389 -7.28 -10.89 -21.13
CA ASP A 389 -5.84 -10.58 -21.25
C ASP A 389 -5.44 -9.35 -20.43
N ALA A 390 -6.37 -8.40 -20.22
CA ALA A 390 -6.19 -7.28 -19.33
C ALA A 390 -6.40 -7.62 -17.83
N GLY A 391 -6.62 -8.89 -17.50
CA GLY A 391 -6.94 -9.38 -16.15
C GLY A 391 -8.41 -9.23 -15.77
N MET A 392 -8.65 -9.25 -14.49
CA MET A 392 -9.95 -9.13 -13.82
C MET A 392 -9.87 -7.94 -12.84
N THR A 393 -10.99 -7.35 -12.46
CA THR A 393 -11.03 -6.34 -11.39
C THR A 393 -11.23 -6.99 -10.02
N TRP A 394 -12.43 -7.48 -9.75
CA TRP A 394 -12.80 -8.09 -8.47
C TRP A 394 -13.55 -9.40 -8.67
N GLU A 395 -13.19 -10.42 -7.93
CA GLU A 395 -14.09 -11.56 -7.73
C GLU A 395 -15.27 -11.14 -6.86
N THR A 396 -16.48 -11.53 -7.25
CA THR A 396 -17.70 -11.15 -6.50
C THR A 396 -18.38 -12.40 -5.95
N ASP A 397 -18.68 -12.35 -4.65
CA ASP A 397 -19.42 -13.41 -3.96
C ASP A 397 -20.84 -12.97 -3.63
N THR A 398 -21.81 -13.69 -4.15
CA THR A 398 -23.24 -13.45 -3.90
C THR A 398 -23.88 -14.56 -3.08
N ARG A 399 -23.10 -15.49 -2.51
CA ARG A 399 -23.62 -16.66 -1.75
C ARG A 399 -24.29 -16.29 -0.43
N LEU A 400 -24.02 -15.08 0.07
CA LEU A 400 -24.66 -14.57 1.29
C LEU A 400 -26.13 -14.08 1.08
N ARG A 401 -26.65 -14.25 -0.16
CA ARG A 401 -28.06 -13.96 -0.43
C ARG A 401 -29.00 -15.03 0.14
N PRO A 402 -30.29 -14.69 0.37
CA PRO A 402 -31.29 -15.67 0.79
C PRO A 402 -31.25 -16.95 -0.04
N GLU A 403 -31.23 -18.10 0.64
CA GLU A 403 -31.13 -19.45 0.04
C GLU A 403 -29.79 -19.72 -0.69
N GLY A 404 -28.77 -18.87 -0.47
CA GLY A 404 -27.44 -19.09 -1.03
C GLY A 404 -27.41 -19.17 -2.56
N ARG A 405 -26.75 -20.17 -3.11
CA ARG A 405 -26.62 -20.37 -4.57
C ARG A 405 -27.95 -20.68 -5.25
N ASP A 406 -28.88 -21.30 -4.54
CA ASP A 406 -30.18 -21.73 -5.08
C ASP A 406 -31.21 -20.58 -5.08
N GLY A 407 -30.93 -19.49 -4.34
CA GLY A 407 -31.79 -18.33 -4.26
C GLY A 407 -31.67 -17.38 -5.46
N LEU A 408 -32.70 -16.56 -5.64
CA LEU A 408 -32.73 -15.53 -6.68
C LEU A 408 -31.57 -14.55 -6.48
N LEU A 409 -30.88 -14.19 -7.56
CA LEU A 409 -29.75 -13.25 -7.53
C LEU A 409 -30.18 -11.86 -7.07
N VAL A 410 -31.39 -11.42 -7.44
CA VAL A 410 -31.97 -10.14 -7.09
C VAL A 410 -33.32 -10.36 -6.45
N ASN A 411 -33.55 -9.74 -5.29
CA ASN A 411 -34.84 -9.78 -4.60
C ASN A 411 -35.29 -8.36 -4.22
N ASP A 412 -36.59 -8.19 -3.94
CA ASP A 412 -37.09 -6.97 -3.36
C ASP A 412 -36.96 -6.97 -1.82
N LEU A 413 -37.14 -5.80 -1.20
CA LEU A 413 -36.99 -5.63 0.24
C LEU A 413 -37.94 -6.53 1.05
N ALA A 414 -39.20 -6.71 0.57
CA ALA A 414 -40.19 -7.50 1.25
C ALA A 414 -39.86 -9.00 1.26
N ALA A 415 -39.30 -9.50 0.15
CA ALA A 415 -38.83 -10.88 0.05
C ALA A 415 -37.68 -11.14 1.01
N HIS A 416 -36.68 -10.21 1.10
CA HIS A 416 -35.60 -10.29 2.07
C HIS A 416 -36.12 -10.29 3.51
N GLU A 417 -37.01 -9.35 3.86
CA GLU A 417 -37.59 -9.28 5.21
C GLU A 417 -38.35 -10.56 5.56
N HIS A 418 -39.16 -11.06 4.62
CA HIS A 418 -39.90 -12.31 4.83
C HIS A 418 -38.95 -13.50 5.06
N TYR A 419 -37.91 -13.64 4.23
CA TYR A 419 -36.93 -14.72 4.34
C TYR A 419 -36.25 -14.70 5.72
N TYR A 420 -35.62 -13.57 6.09
CA TYR A 420 -34.87 -13.48 7.35
C TYR A 420 -35.78 -13.66 8.58
N ARG A 421 -37.03 -13.26 8.49
CA ARG A 421 -38.00 -13.46 9.60
C ARG A 421 -38.45 -14.91 9.76
N THR A 422 -38.57 -15.66 8.65
CA THR A 422 -39.23 -16.97 8.68
C THR A 422 -38.27 -18.14 8.54
N ARG A 423 -37.13 -17.96 7.84
CA ARG A 423 -36.21 -19.02 7.47
C ARG A 423 -34.74 -18.68 7.67
N GLY A 424 -34.42 -17.39 7.83
CA GLY A 424 -33.02 -16.95 7.99
C GLY A 424 -32.34 -17.62 9.17
N GLU A 425 -31.10 -18.00 8.99
CA GLU A 425 -30.27 -18.62 10.02
C GLU A 425 -29.48 -17.59 10.82
N LEU A 426 -28.94 -17.98 11.96
CA LEU A 426 -28.24 -17.06 12.87
C LEU A 426 -26.96 -16.47 12.25
N TRP A 427 -26.22 -17.25 11.45
CA TRP A 427 -25.04 -16.76 10.76
C TRP A 427 -25.38 -15.72 9.68
N GLU A 428 -26.54 -15.84 9.04
CA GLU A 428 -27.01 -14.82 8.08
C GLU A 428 -27.35 -13.50 8.79
N ILE A 429 -28.03 -13.58 9.94
CA ILE A 429 -28.32 -12.41 10.78
C ILE A 429 -27.01 -11.75 11.27
N GLN A 430 -26.01 -12.57 11.65
CA GLN A 430 -24.69 -12.08 12.02
C GLN A 430 -24.03 -11.32 10.86
N THR A 431 -24.12 -11.84 9.65
CA THR A 431 -23.56 -11.21 8.44
C THR A 431 -24.22 -9.86 8.14
N LEU A 432 -25.53 -9.72 8.39
CA LEU A 432 -26.25 -8.47 8.21
C LEU A 432 -25.76 -7.32 9.12
N SER A 433 -25.09 -7.62 10.23
CA SER A 433 -24.49 -6.59 11.09
C SER A 433 -23.45 -5.73 10.37
N ARG A 434 -22.93 -6.21 9.24
CA ARG A 434 -21.95 -5.54 8.37
C ARG A 434 -22.56 -4.98 7.07
N ALA A 435 -23.88 -5.01 6.91
CA ALA A 435 -24.52 -4.54 5.69
C ALA A 435 -24.32 -3.03 5.47
N ARG A 436 -23.83 -2.65 4.27
CA ARG A 436 -23.59 -1.26 3.88
C ARG A 436 -24.03 -1.02 2.42
N TYR A 437 -24.81 0.04 2.19
CA TYR A 437 -25.16 0.49 0.84
C TYR A 437 -23.90 1.00 0.10
N ILE A 438 -23.72 0.53 -1.14
CA ILE A 438 -22.58 0.88 -1.98
C ILE A 438 -22.99 1.73 -3.18
N ALA A 439 -23.97 1.23 -3.95
CA ALA A 439 -24.33 1.83 -5.22
C ALA A 439 -25.79 1.53 -5.62
N GLY A 440 -26.29 2.27 -6.61
CA GLY A 440 -27.57 1.97 -7.27
C GLY A 440 -28.75 2.75 -6.72
N ALA A 441 -29.90 2.10 -6.56
CA ALA A 441 -31.15 2.74 -6.09
C ALA A 441 -31.09 3.08 -4.60
N GLU A 442 -30.65 4.30 -4.26
CA GLU A 442 -30.35 4.75 -2.89
C GLU A 442 -31.48 4.46 -1.90
N LYS A 443 -32.73 4.78 -2.26
CA LYS A 443 -33.89 4.56 -1.36
C LYS A 443 -34.05 3.08 -0.98
N ALA A 444 -33.82 2.16 -1.93
CA ALA A 444 -33.92 0.73 -1.66
C ALA A 444 -32.72 0.25 -0.83
N GLY A 445 -31.52 0.75 -1.12
CA GLY A 445 -30.31 0.44 -0.37
C GLY A 445 -30.39 0.89 1.08
N CYS A 446 -30.73 2.15 1.33
CA CYS A 446 -30.92 2.68 2.69
C CYS A 446 -32.06 1.97 3.44
N ALA A 447 -33.15 1.58 2.74
CA ALA A 447 -34.21 0.79 3.34
C ALA A 447 -33.72 -0.60 3.75
N PHE A 448 -32.85 -1.23 2.96
CA PHE A 448 -32.25 -2.50 3.33
C PHE A 448 -31.26 -2.37 4.51
N GLU A 449 -30.43 -1.35 4.56
CA GLU A 449 -29.59 -1.11 5.75
C GLU A 449 -30.41 -0.93 7.03
N ASN A 450 -31.54 -0.23 6.94
CA ASN A 450 -32.45 -0.08 8.06
C ASN A 450 -33.10 -1.42 8.45
N LEU A 451 -33.46 -2.26 7.48
CA LEU A 451 -33.93 -3.63 7.73
C LEU A 451 -32.85 -4.46 8.40
N ALA A 452 -31.61 -4.47 7.85
CA ALA A 452 -30.47 -5.20 8.40
C ALA A 452 -30.19 -4.80 9.86
N ARG A 453 -30.26 -3.49 10.17
CA ARG A 453 -30.08 -2.96 11.53
C ARG A 453 -31.17 -3.46 12.48
N ARG A 454 -32.43 -3.55 12.03
CA ARG A 454 -33.52 -4.09 12.85
C ARG A 454 -33.37 -5.58 13.10
N LEU A 455 -33.05 -6.35 12.06
CA LEU A 455 -32.89 -7.81 12.14
C LEU A 455 -31.68 -8.23 12.98
N SER A 456 -30.57 -7.48 12.91
CA SER A 456 -29.36 -7.74 13.69
C SER A 456 -29.42 -7.19 15.13
N ASN A 457 -30.51 -6.57 15.57
CA ASN A 457 -30.69 -6.11 16.95
C ASN A 457 -31.23 -7.23 17.84
N LEU A 458 -30.37 -8.08 18.39
CA LEU A 458 -30.77 -9.16 19.30
C LEU A 458 -30.91 -8.72 20.77
N ARG A 459 -30.62 -7.45 21.10
CA ARG A 459 -30.94 -6.85 22.39
C ARG A 459 -32.45 -6.69 22.57
N SER A 460 -33.10 -6.21 21.52
CA SER A 460 -34.56 -6.02 21.46
C SER A 460 -35.04 -6.52 20.09
N PRO A 461 -35.16 -7.86 19.94
CA PRO A 461 -35.42 -8.45 18.63
C PRO A 461 -36.78 -8.07 18.10
N ASP A 462 -36.85 -7.70 16.84
CA ASP A 462 -38.05 -7.43 16.08
C ASP A 462 -38.70 -8.78 15.66
N LEU A 463 -39.55 -9.33 16.50
CA LEU A 463 -40.14 -10.65 16.29
C LEU A 463 -41.38 -10.60 15.37
N PRO A 464 -41.65 -11.68 14.62
CA PRO A 464 -40.95 -12.96 14.61
C PRO A 464 -39.60 -12.89 13.90
N LEU A 465 -38.60 -13.64 14.39
CA LEU A 465 -37.27 -13.83 13.80
C LEU A 465 -36.84 -15.29 14.03
N ALA A 466 -36.79 -16.09 12.97
CA ALA A 466 -36.49 -17.53 13.03
C ALA A 466 -35.14 -17.85 13.68
N ALA A 467 -34.15 -17.02 13.41
CA ALA A 467 -32.77 -17.15 13.94
C ALA A 467 -32.71 -16.87 15.47
N PHE A 468 -33.70 -16.20 16.06
CA PHE A 468 -33.60 -15.79 17.45
C PHE A 468 -33.91 -16.94 18.41
N SER A 469 -33.04 -17.16 19.36
CA SER A 469 -33.21 -18.05 20.49
C SER A 469 -32.53 -17.44 21.70
N LYS A 470 -32.96 -17.80 22.94
CA LYS A 470 -32.36 -17.25 24.17
C LYS A 470 -30.87 -17.60 24.32
N ASP A 471 -30.44 -18.68 23.69
CA ASP A 471 -29.08 -19.20 23.70
C ASP A 471 -28.28 -18.83 22.46
N TRP A 472 -28.69 -17.81 21.69
CA TRP A 472 -28.06 -17.41 20.44
C TRP A 472 -26.55 -17.13 20.56
N LYS A 473 -26.08 -16.58 21.70
CA LYS A 473 -24.64 -16.37 21.94
C LYS A 473 -23.85 -17.68 21.97
N LYS A 474 -24.44 -18.73 22.61
CA LYS A 474 -23.85 -20.06 22.65
C LYS A 474 -23.77 -20.65 21.24
N LYS A 475 -24.82 -20.48 20.44
CA LYS A 475 -24.84 -20.94 19.05
C LYS A 475 -23.78 -20.25 18.17
N ILE A 476 -23.57 -18.93 18.34
CA ILE A 476 -22.46 -18.23 17.65
C ILE A 476 -21.09 -18.82 18.06
N HIS A 477 -20.89 -19.07 19.34
CA HIS A 477 -19.65 -19.69 19.81
C HIS A 477 -19.44 -21.11 19.24
N GLU A 478 -20.50 -21.93 19.22
CA GLU A 478 -20.45 -23.27 18.60
C GLU A 478 -20.15 -23.19 17.10
N MET A 479 -20.80 -22.28 16.40
CA MET A 479 -20.55 -22.05 14.97
C MET A 479 -19.10 -21.63 14.72
N ARG A 480 -18.52 -20.74 15.53
CA ARG A 480 -17.10 -20.37 15.41
C ARG A 480 -16.19 -21.56 15.60
N ARG A 481 -16.45 -22.42 16.60
CA ARG A 481 -15.68 -23.65 16.84
C ARG A 481 -15.76 -24.64 15.67
N ILE A 482 -16.92 -24.81 15.09
CA ILE A 482 -17.10 -25.66 13.90
C ILE A 482 -16.26 -25.09 12.74
N THR A 483 -16.34 -23.79 12.49
CA THR A 483 -15.56 -23.11 11.44
C THR A 483 -14.05 -23.28 11.67
N GLU A 484 -13.58 -23.20 12.91
CA GLU A 484 -12.17 -23.42 13.26
C GLU A 484 -11.72 -24.82 12.86
N VAL A 485 -12.47 -25.84 13.28
CA VAL A 485 -12.12 -27.24 13.00
C VAL A 485 -12.20 -27.58 11.51
N GLU A 486 -13.19 -27.04 10.79
CA GLU A 486 -13.44 -27.39 9.38
C GLU A 486 -12.54 -26.62 8.41
N ARG A 487 -12.11 -25.40 8.76
CA ARG A 487 -11.41 -24.51 7.84
C ARG A 487 -9.94 -24.28 8.16
N THR A 488 -9.49 -24.64 9.37
CA THR A 488 -8.08 -24.53 9.71
C THR A 488 -7.33 -25.72 9.11
N PRO A 489 -6.28 -25.50 8.31
CA PRO A 489 -5.49 -26.59 7.75
C PRO A 489 -4.84 -27.43 8.85
N ALA A 490 -4.98 -28.75 8.75
CA ALA A 490 -4.40 -29.67 9.72
C ALA A 490 -2.86 -29.59 9.72
N GLY A 491 -2.28 -29.44 10.92
CA GLY A 491 -0.83 -29.28 11.10
C GLY A 491 -0.32 -27.86 10.94
N LEU A 492 -1.19 -26.88 10.60
CA LEU A 492 -0.87 -25.46 10.49
C LEU A 492 -1.72 -24.60 11.43
N GLU A 493 -2.23 -25.18 12.52
CA GLU A 493 -3.16 -24.51 13.44
C GLU A 493 -2.55 -23.21 14.01
N ASP A 494 -1.28 -23.22 14.37
CA ASP A 494 -0.56 -22.07 14.92
C ASP A 494 -0.18 -21.02 13.87
N LEU A 495 -0.23 -21.38 12.58
CA LEU A 495 0.10 -20.50 11.45
C LEU A 495 -1.14 -19.96 10.72
N ALA A 496 -2.33 -20.49 11.03
CA ALA A 496 -3.60 -20.10 10.40
C ALA A 496 -4.14 -18.82 11.03
N ILE A 497 -3.61 -17.67 10.60
CA ILE A 497 -3.92 -16.34 11.17
C ILE A 497 -5.37 -15.91 11.01
N LYS A 498 -6.11 -16.50 10.07
CA LYS A 498 -7.52 -16.18 9.82
C LYS A 498 -8.45 -17.08 10.62
N THR A 499 -8.32 -18.38 10.47
CA THR A 499 -9.28 -19.37 10.99
C THR A 499 -8.83 -20.05 12.27
N GLY A 500 -7.53 -20.04 12.58
CA GLY A 500 -6.96 -20.62 13.80
C GLY A 500 -7.46 -19.92 15.06
N ALA A 501 -7.21 -20.58 16.21
CA ALA A 501 -7.56 -20.04 17.53
C ALA A 501 -6.82 -18.70 17.80
N GLY A 502 -7.54 -17.68 18.21
CA GLY A 502 -6.99 -16.33 18.41
C GLY A 502 -6.77 -15.53 17.13
N GLY A 503 -7.14 -16.07 15.96
CA GLY A 503 -7.00 -15.43 14.67
C GLY A 503 -8.01 -14.32 14.40
N LEU A 504 -7.98 -13.79 13.17
CA LEU A 504 -8.86 -12.68 12.74
C LEU A 504 -10.34 -12.96 12.98
N MET A 505 -10.81 -14.18 12.66
CA MET A 505 -12.21 -14.55 12.81
C MET A 505 -12.68 -14.53 14.26
N ASP A 506 -11.86 -14.85 15.25
CA ASP A 506 -12.25 -14.75 16.66
C ASP A 506 -12.60 -13.31 17.02
N THR A 507 -11.75 -12.38 16.62
CA THR A 507 -11.96 -10.95 16.88
C THR A 507 -13.17 -10.41 16.13
N GLU A 508 -13.39 -10.81 14.88
CA GLU A 508 -14.56 -10.46 14.09
C GLU A 508 -15.85 -11.00 14.73
N PHE A 509 -15.86 -12.26 15.20
CA PHE A 509 -17.01 -12.86 15.88
C PHE A 509 -17.31 -12.16 17.20
N ILE A 510 -16.29 -11.78 17.99
CA ILE A 510 -16.46 -10.98 19.21
C ILE A 510 -17.13 -9.65 18.88
N ALA A 511 -16.58 -8.89 17.92
CA ALA A 511 -17.12 -7.58 17.54
C ALA A 511 -18.56 -7.66 17.05
N GLN A 512 -18.87 -8.62 16.17
CA GLN A 512 -20.22 -8.85 15.66
C GLN A 512 -21.18 -9.29 16.77
N THR A 513 -20.74 -10.19 17.66
CA THR A 513 -21.57 -10.62 18.81
C THR A 513 -21.92 -9.44 19.72
N LEU A 514 -20.98 -8.54 19.98
CA LEU A 514 -21.23 -7.32 20.76
C LEU A 514 -22.22 -6.38 20.05
N CYS A 515 -22.06 -6.22 18.73
CA CYS A 515 -23.00 -5.43 17.93
C CYS A 515 -24.43 -6.02 17.98
N LEU A 516 -24.58 -7.33 17.80
CA LEU A 516 -25.87 -8.02 17.90
C LEU A 516 -26.49 -7.88 19.30
N ALA A 517 -25.67 -8.02 20.36
CA ALA A 517 -26.14 -7.95 21.75
C ALA A 517 -26.61 -6.56 22.17
N GLU A 518 -26.03 -5.51 21.58
CA GLU A 518 -26.34 -4.13 21.91
C GLU A 518 -27.22 -3.43 20.87
N GLY A 519 -27.54 -4.13 19.77
CA GLY A 519 -28.31 -3.57 18.65
C GLY A 519 -27.53 -2.47 17.91
N TRP A 520 -26.21 -2.55 17.88
CA TRP A 520 -25.40 -1.58 17.16
C TRP A 520 -25.25 -1.98 15.70
N HIS A 521 -25.24 -0.99 14.84
CA HIS A 521 -24.82 -1.14 13.47
C HIS A 521 -23.45 -0.45 13.30
N GLU A 522 -22.40 -1.21 13.55
CA GLU A 522 -21.00 -0.80 13.35
C GLU A 522 -20.29 -1.90 12.52
N PRO A 523 -20.24 -1.72 11.21
CA PRO A 523 -19.70 -2.74 10.31
C PRO A 523 -18.21 -2.98 10.46
N ASN A 524 -17.43 -1.98 10.95
CA ASN A 524 -15.99 -2.07 11.10
C ASN A 524 -15.62 -2.74 12.43
N THR A 525 -14.82 -3.80 12.37
CA THR A 525 -14.44 -4.61 13.53
C THR A 525 -13.73 -3.81 14.61
N ARG A 526 -12.72 -3.03 14.26
CA ARG A 526 -11.94 -2.24 15.22
C ARG A 526 -12.82 -1.19 15.91
N ARG A 527 -13.63 -0.46 15.14
CA ARG A 527 -14.58 0.55 15.70
C ARG A 527 -15.60 -0.07 16.62
N ALA A 528 -16.08 -1.27 16.31
CA ALA A 528 -17.00 -2.00 17.19
C ALA A 528 -16.34 -2.34 18.53
N LEU A 529 -15.09 -2.79 18.55
CA LEU A 529 -14.33 -3.06 19.77
C LEU A 529 -14.06 -1.79 20.58
N GLU A 530 -13.63 -0.71 19.93
CA GLU A 530 -13.41 0.59 20.56
C GLU A 530 -14.71 1.10 21.23
N ARG A 531 -15.83 0.99 20.53
CA ARG A 531 -17.15 1.34 21.06
C ARG A 531 -17.53 0.47 22.26
N ALA A 532 -17.23 -0.83 22.23
CA ALA A 532 -17.48 -1.74 23.35
C ALA A 532 -16.68 -1.36 24.60
N GLY A 533 -15.42 -0.96 24.45
CA GLY A 533 -14.60 -0.44 25.54
C GLY A 533 -15.12 0.90 26.10
N GLN A 534 -15.56 1.82 25.24
CA GLN A 534 -16.16 3.10 25.63
C GLN A 534 -17.48 2.89 26.39
N SER A 535 -18.28 1.92 25.96
CA SER A 535 -19.58 1.56 26.59
C SER A 535 -19.42 0.64 27.81
N ARG A 536 -18.20 0.28 28.20
CA ARG A 536 -17.87 -0.59 29.34
C ARG A 536 -18.48 -2.01 29.25
N LEU A 537 -18.75 -2.50 28.06
CA LEU A 537 -19.16 -3.89 27.84
C LEU A 537 -18.00 -4.85 28.02
N ILE A 538 -16.82 -4.41 27.64
CA ILE A 538 -15.53 -5.02 27.95
C ILE A 538 -14.64 -3.97 28.62
N THR A 539 -13.57 -4.39 29.28
CA THR A 539 -12.66 -3.43 29.89
C THR A 539 -11.97 -2.60 28.81
N LYS A 540 -11.63 -1.35 29.10
CA LYS A 540 -10.87 -0.50 28.14
C LYS A 540 -9.56 -1.15 27.74
N LYS A 541 -8.91 -1.88 28.68
CA LYS A 541 -7.68 -2.62 28.43
C LYS A 541 -7.91 -3.73 27.42
N ASP A 542 -8.95 -4.56 27.61
CA ASP A 542 -9.25 -5.66 26.69
C ASP A 542 -9.64 -5.14 25.30
N ALA A 543 -10.42 -4.03 25.23
CA ALA A 543 -10.75 -3.39 23.95
C ALA A 543 -9.50 -2.92 23.21
N SER A 544 -8.54 -2.29 23.89
CA SER A 544 -7.27 -1.85 23.30
C SER A 544 -6.44 -3.03 22.81
N VAL A 545 -6.27 -4.05 23.64
CA VAL A 545 -5.50 -5.27 23.32
C VAL A 545 -6.10 -6.00 22.12
N LEU A 546 -7.44 -6.17 22.07
CA LEU A 546 -8.10 -6.82 20.94
C LEU A 546 -7.95 -6.00 19.65
N ALA A 547 -8.10 -4.67 19.73
CA ALA A 547 -7.95 -3.81 18.56
C ALA A 547 -6.52 -3.77 18.03
N GLU A 548 -5.52 -3.72 18.92
CA GLU A 548 -4.09 -3.74 18.57
C GLU A 548 -3.68 -5.08 17.95
N ASN A 549 -4.08 -6.20 18.56
CA ASN A 549 -3.80 -7.53 18.04
C ASN A 549 -4.50 -7.76 16.68
N TYR A 550 -5.75 -7.32 16.56
CA TYR A 550 -6.48 -7.39 15.29
C TYR A 550 -5.76 -6.59 14.19
N SER A 551 -5.31 -5.37 14.49
CA SER A 551 -4.54 -4.56 13.55
C SER A 551 -3.22 -5.22 13.16
N SER A 552 -2.55 -5.90 14.10
CA SER A 552 -1.32 -6.65 13.83
C SER A 552 -1.57 -7.84 12.92
N LEU A 553 -2.63 -8.61 13.16
CA LEU A 553 -3.03 -9.73 12.30
C LEU A 553 -3.49 -9.25 10.92
N GLN A 554 -4.22 -8.12 10.84
CA GLN A 554 -4.57 -7.50 9.56
C GLN A 554 -3.31 -7.05 8.79
N ARG A 555 -2.30 -6.50 9.49
CA ARG A 555 -1.01 -6.14 8.85
C ARG A 555 -0.33 -7.37 8.28
N LEU A 556 -0.31 -8.47 9.02
CA LEU A 556 0.26 -9.73 8.54
C LEU A 556 -0.52 -10.27 7.33
N GLU A 557 -1.86 -10.35 7.41
CA GLU A 557 -2.70 -10.77 6.28
C GLU A 557 -2.46 -9.87 5.05
N LEU A 558 -2.40 -8.55 5.24
CA LEU A 558 -2.14 -7.58 4.16
C LEU A 558 -0.79 -7.84 3.49
N THR A 559 0.25 -8.07 4.29
CA THR A 559 1.60 -8.34 3.79
C THR A 559 1.65 -9.65 2.98
N LEU A 560 1.07 -10.73 3.52
CA LEU A 560 1.00 -12.03 2.82
C LEU A 560 0.21 -11.92 1.50
N ARG A 561 -0.95 -11.29 1.53
CA ARG A 561 -1.79 -11.11 0.33
C ARG A 561 -1.14 -10.20 -0.71
N ARG A 562 -0.42 -9.17 -0.29
CA ARG A 562 0.36 -8.33 -1.20
C ARG A 562 1.51 -9.13 -1.80
N TRP A 563 2.12 -10.03 -1.04
CA TRP A 563 3.22 -10.85 -1.53
C TRP A 563 2.75 -11.89 -2.55
N SER A 564 1.72 -12.70 -2.25
CA SER A 564 1.33 -13.86 -3.08
C SER A 564 -0.18 -14.01 -3.35
N TYR A 565 -1.03 -13.03 -2.99
CA TYR A 565 -2.50 -13.14 -2.92
C TYR A 565 -3.04 -14.14 -1.87
N GLU A 566 -2.21 -15.01 -1.33
CA GLU A 566 -2.55 -15.93 -0.26
C GLU A 566 -2.30 -15.26 1.08
N GLY A 567 -3.22 -15.30 2.02
CA GLY A 567 -3.07 -14.54 3.27
C GLY A 567 -3.83 -15.14 4.43
N GLU A 568 -4.21 -16.40 4.34
CA GLU A 568 -4.98 -17.06 5.41
C GLU A 568 -4.07 -17.84 6.38
N THR A 569 -2.89 -18.23 5.91
CA THR A 569 -1.91 -19.03 6.66
C THR A 569 -0.50 -18.50 6.38
N VAL A 570 0.33 -18.42 7.41
CA VAL A 570 1.75 -18.11 7.26
C VAL A 570 2.45 -19.36 6.68
N PRO A 571 3.28 -19.23 5.63
CA PRO A 571 4.06 -20.35 5.12
C PRO A 571 4.95 -20.95 6.20
N PRO A 572 5.12 -22.29 6.27
CA PRO A 572 6.09 -22.90 7.17
C PRO A 572 7.53 -22.52 6.83
N GLU A 573 8.45 -22.62 7.79
CA GLU A 573 9.85 -22.16 7.66
C GLU A 573 10.63 -22.85 6.52
N ASP A 574 10.16 -23.99 6.03
CA ASP A 574 10.81 -24.78 4.97
C ASP A 574 10.33 -24.44 3.54
N GLU A 575 9.39 -23.52 3.39
CA GLU A 575 8.91 -22.96 2.13
C GLU A 575 9.28 -21.45 2.01
#